data_d856e203d2207e652a2af1f635965f0f
#
_entry.id   d856e203d2207e652a2af1f635965f0f
#
_cell.length_a   1.000
_cell.length_b   1.000
_cell.length_c   1.000
_cell.angle_alpha   90.00
_cell.angle_beta   90.00
_cell.angle_gamma   90.00
#
_symmetry.space_group_name_H-M   'P 1'
#
loop_
_entity.id
_entity.type
_entity.pdbx_description
1 polymer ?
#
loop_
_entity_poly.entity_id
_entity_poly.type
_entity_poly.pdbx_seq_one_letter_code
_entity_poly.pdbx_strand_id
1 'polypeptide(L)'
;MIRRLRACGRAEEGAELIEFVIVFPILMLILAGILDFGMMFRSFEVVTNASREGARVAILPGYNLADVQLRVQEYLDAAGLKSTVTTELKSIPVTTGVGTFTAQGVRVTYTYQMLVLSGVSKLFGGGIGNVPLEAVSIMRSETQAAP
;
A
#
# COMPACT_ATOMS: atom_id res chain seq x y z
N MET A 1 19.93 -55.59 28.62
CA MET A 1 20.49 -55.02 27.41
C MET A 1 19.53 -54.10 26.63
N ILE A 2 18.23 -54.04 26.97
CA ILE A 2 17.15 -53.32 26.26
C ILE A 2 17.00 -51.83 26.69
N ARG A 3 17.56 -51.45 27.84
CA ARG A 3 17.38 -50.12 28.43
C ARG A 3 18.22 -48.99 27.79
N ARG A 4 19.29 -49.34 27.04
CA ARG A 4 20.17 -48.36 26.34
C ARG A 4 19.61 -47.85 25.01
N LEU A 5 18.76 -48.62 24.33
CA LEU A 5 18.20 -48.25 23.03
C LEU A 5 17.10 -47.13 23.13
N ARG A 6 16.39 -47.04 24.28
CA ARG A 6 15.36 -46.01 24.53
C ARG A 6 15.96 -44.64 24.87
N ALA A 7 17.21 -44.56 25.31
CA ALA A 7 17.87 -43.30 25.63
C ALA A 7 18.39 -42.57 24.36
N CYS A 8 18.74 -43.32 23.30
CA CYS A 8 19.23 -42.74 22.06
C CYS A 8 18.11 -42.05 21.28
N GLY A 9 16.92 -42.62 21.17
CA GLY A 9 15.78 -42.01 20.49
C GLY A 9 15.29 -40.70 21.14
N ARG A 10 15.36 -40.59 22.47
CA ARG A 10 15.01 -39.32 23.16
C ARG A 10 15.99 -38.19 22.99
N ALA A 11 17.25 -38.49 22.71
CA ALA A 11 18.26 -37.47 22.42
C ALA A 11 18.10 -36.90 21.01
N GLU A 12 17.71 -37.72 20.01
CA GLU A 12 17.41 -37.30 18.65
C GLU A 12 16.15 -36.45 18.59
N GLU A 13 15.06 -36.84 19.24
CA GLU A 13 13.82 -36.05 19.35
C GLU A 13 14.07 -34.67 20.00
N GLY A 14 14.98 -34.58 20.98
CA GLY A 14 15.37 -33.33 21.62
C GLY A 14 16.18 -32.41 20.68
N ALA A 15 17.05 -32.98 19.84
CA ALA A 15 17.82 -32.21 18.86
C ALA A 15 16.93 -31.63 17.77
N GLU A 16 15.98 -32.39 17.24
CA GLU A 16 14.99 -31.92 16.26
C GLU A 16 14.12 -30.77 16.80
N LEU A 17 13.70 -30.84 18.07
CA LEU A 17 12.95 -29.77 18.70
C LEU A 17 13.76 -28.47 18.83
N ILE A 18 15.05 -28.55 19.18
CA ILE A 18 15.92 -27.38 19.26
C ILE A 18 16.12 -26.73 17.88
N GLU A 19 16.33 -27.54 16.84
CA GLU A 19 16.45 -27.08 15.47
C GLU A 19 15.16 -26.36 15.02
N PHE A 20 14.00 -26.96 15.29
CA PHE A 20 12.71 -26.34 14.98
C PHE A 20 12.53 -25.01 15.71
N VAL A 21 12.85 -24.93 17.01
CA VAL A 21 12.71 -23.69 17.81
C VAL A 21 13.57 -22.54 17.26
N ILE A 22 14.74 -22.84 16.68
CA ILE A 22 15.61 -21.83 16.07
C ILE A 22 15.07 -21.39 14.70
N VAL A 23 14.57 -22.31 13.89
CA VAL A 23 14.05 -22.02 12.54
C VAL A 23 12.67 -21.37 12.58
N PHE A 24 11.83 -21.76 13.52
CA PHE A 24 10.44 -21.31 13.63
C PHE A 24 10.27 -19.77 13.67
N PRO A 25 11.04 -19.00 14.45
CA PRO A 25 10.92 -17.53 14.45
C PRO A 25 11.24 -16.90 13.09
N ILE A 26 12.21 -17.45 12.36
CA ILE A 26 12.57 -16.98 11.03
C ILE A 26 11.44 -17.25 10.04
N LEU A 27 10.86 -18.45 10.10
CA LEU A 27 9.70 -18.80 9.28
C LEU A 27 8.51 -17.90 9.56
N MET A 28 8.22 -17.61 10.84
CA MET A 28 7.16 -16.70 11.26
C MET A 28 7.40 -15.27 10.77
N LEU A 29 8.65 -14.79 10.77
CA LEU A 29 8.99 -13.48 10.24
C LEU A 29 8.75 -13.39 8.73
N ILE A 30 9.11 -14.42 7.97
CA ILE A 30 8.85 -14.49 6.52
C ILE A 30 7.33 -14.49 6.27
N LEU A 31 6.57 -15.30 6.99
CA LEU A 31 5.11 -15.36 6.86
C LEU A 31 4.47 -13.99 7.19
N ALA A 32 4.91 -13.35 8.26
CA ALA A 32 4.47 -12.01 8.64
C ALA A 32 4.75 -10.98 7.54
N GLY A 33 5.94 -11.04 6.92
CA GLY A 33 6.30 -10.21 5.78
C GLY A 33 5.35 -10.41 4.59
N ILE A 34 5.05 -11.64 4.23
CA ILE A 34 4.12 -11.96 3.13
C ILE A 34 2.74 -11.37 3.40
N LEU A 35 2.22 -11.48 4.63
CA LEU A 35 0.92 -10.93 5.00
C LEU A 35 0.91 -9.39 4.95
N ASP A 36 1.91 -8.72 5.53
CA ASP A 36 2.00 -7.26 5.53
C ASP A 36 2.14 -6.69 4.12
N PHE A 37 2.99 -7.30 3.27
CA PHE A 37 3.13 -6.90 1.88
C PHE A 37 1.86 -7.15 1.06
N GLY A 38 1.17 -8.27 1.27
CA GLY A 38 -0.09 -8.56 0.60
C GLY A 38 -1.17 -7.51 0.90
N MET A 39 -1.30 -7.11 2.17
CA MET A 39 -2.23 -6.04 2.58
C MET A 39 -1.79 -4.66 2.05
N MET A 40 -0.49 -4.39 2.01
CA MET A 40 0.06 -3.16 1.44
C MET A 40 -0.25 -3.05 -0.06
N PHE A 41 -0.05 -4.13 -0.83
CA PHE A 41 -0.38 -4.16 -2.27
C PHE A 41 -1.86 -3.93 -2.52
N ARG A 42 -2.75 -4.56 -1.73
CA ARG A 42 -4.19 -4.30 -1.81
C ARG A 42 -4.48 -2.81 -1.58
N SER A 43 -3.88 -2.21 -0.56
CA SER A 43 -4.07 -0.78 -0.28
C SER A 43 -3.55 0.10 -1.42
N PHE A 44 -2.42 -0.26 -2.04
CA PHE A 44 -1.87 0.44 -3.20
C PHE A 44 -2.80 0.39 -4.42
N GLU A 45 -3.43 -0.75 -4.69
CA GLU A 45 -4.44 -0.87 -5.76
C GLU A 45 -5.65 0.03 -5.50
N VAL A 46 -6.13 0.08 -4.27
CA VAL A 46 -7.24 0.96 -3.88
C VAL A 46 -6.87 2.43 -4.06
N VAL A 47 -5.69 2.86 -3.61
CA VAL A 47 -5.18 4.23 -3.77
C VAL A 47 -5.03 4.59 -5.26
N THR A 48 -4.55 3.66 -6.07
CA THR A 48 -4.43 3.85 -7.53
C THR A 48 -5.80 4.04 -8.18
N ASN A 49 -6.80 3.27 -7.80
CA ASN A 49 -8.15 3.41 -8.33
C ASN A 49 -8.83 4.70 -7.81
N ALA A 50 -8.59 5.08 -6.55
CA ALA A 50 -9.05 6.35 -6.00
C ALA A 50 -8.47 7.55 -6.76
N SER A 51 -7.18 7.53 -7.13
CA SER A 51 -6.56 8.58 -7.93
C SER A 51 -7.17 8.68 -9.34
N ARG A 52 -7.53 7.56 -9.95
CA ARG A 52 -8.22 7.52 -11.26
C ARG A 52 -9.61 8.10 -11.17
N GLU A 53 -10.36 7.74 -10.13
CA GLU A 53 -11.72 8.28 -9.92
C GLU A 53 -11.67 9.77 -9.60
N GLY A 54 -10.70 10.23 -8.80
CA GLY A 54 -10.44 11.65 -8.57
C GLY A 54 -10.11 12.41 -9.86
N ALA A 55 -9.25 11.83 -10.72
CA ALA A 55 -8.90 12.43 -12.01
C ALA A 55 -10.11 12.52 -12.95
N ARG A 56 -11.01 11.58 -12.89
CA ARG A 56 -12.26 11.58 -13.64
C ARG A 56 -13.19 12.73 -13.24
N VAL A 57 -13.26 13.03 -11.94
CA VAL A 57 -14.03 14.18 -11.44
C VAL A 57 -13.32 15.50 -11.81
N ALA A 58 -11.99 15.54 -11.72
CA ALA A 58 -11.20 16.73 -11.97
C ALA A 58 -11.31 17.28 -13.41
N ILE A 59 -11.68 16.46 -14.41
CA ILE A 59 -11.87 16.89 -15.78
C ILE A 59 -13.30 17.38 -16.08
N LEU A 60 -14.24 17.23 -15.17
CA LEU A 60 -15.62 17.68 -15.34
C LEU A 60 -15.73 19.19 -15.14
N PRO A 61 -16.51 19.89 -15.96
CA PRO A 61 -16.70 21.33 -15.81
C PRO A 61 -17.44 21.68 -14.51
N GLY A 62 -16.94 22.69 -13.81
CA GLY A 62 -17.55 23.19 -12.57
C GLY A 62 -17.11 22.48 -11.29
N TYR A 63 -16.29 21.44 -11.38
CA TYR A 63 -15.72 20.78 -10.21
C TYR A 63 -14.39 21.41 -9.80
N ASN A 64 -14.13 21.39 -8.49
CA ASN A 64 -12.95 22.00 -7.87
C ASN A 64 -12.16 20.95 -7.04
N LEU A 65 -11.06 21.37 -6.42
CA LEU A 65 -10.22 20.50 -5.61
C LEU A 65 -11.01 19.84 -4.45
N ALA A 66 -11.96 20.56 -3.84
CA ALA A 66 -12.73 20.01 -2.72
C ALA A 66 -13.64 18.85 -3.16
N ASP A 67 -14.23 18.94 -4.35
CA ASP A 67 -15.07 17.88 -4.92
C ASP A 67 -14.22 16.64 -5.25
N VAL A 68 -13.02 16.86 -5.78
CA VAL A 68 -12.05 15.78 -6.06
C VAL A 68 -11.62 15.09 -4.76
N GLN A 69 -11.31 15.88 -3.72
CA GLN A 69 -10.93 15.36 -2.40
C GLN A 69 -12.06 14.54 -1.78
N LEU A 70 -13.28 15.06 -1.84
CA LEU A 70 -14.46 14.34 -1.33
C LEU A 70 -14.63 13.00 -2.04
N ARG A 71 -14.55 12.98 -3.36
CA ARG A 71 -14.71 11.75 -4.15
C ARG A 71 -13.62 10.72 -3.86
N VAL A 72 -12.37 11.15 -3.75
CA VAL A 72 -11.25 10.29 -3.37
C VAL A 72 -11.47 9.71 -1.97
N GLN A 73 -11.88 10.55 -1.02
CA GLN A 73 -12.13 10.11 0.36
C GLN A 73 -13.27 9.11 0.44
N GLU A 74 -14.39 9.35 -0.23
CA GLU A 74 -15.52 8.40 -0.31
C GLU A 74 -15.08 7.03 -0.85
N TYR A 75 -14.23 7.04 -1.88
CA TYR A 75 -13.73 5.79 -2.47
C TYR A 75 -12.85 5.01 -1.50
N LEU A 76 -11.96 5.71 -0.78
CA LEU A 76 -11.05 5.10 0.20
C LEU A 76 -11.83 4.58 1.42
N ASP A 77 -12.81 5.33 1.90
CA ASP A 77 -13.68 4.94 3.02
C ASP A 77 -14.51 3.71 2.68
N ALA A 78 -15.05 3.65 1.47
CA ALA A 78 -15.78 2.47 0.98
C ALA A 78 -14.89 1.21 0.90
N ALA A 79 -13.61 1.38 0.63
CA ALA A 79 -12.61 0.30 0.64
C ALA A 79 -12.08 -0.04 2.05
N GLY A 80 -12.48 0.71 3.08
CA GLY A 80 -12.06 0.54 4.47
C GLY A 80 -10.70 1.16 4.82
N LEU A 81 -10.16 2.04 3.98
CA LEU A 81 -8.91 2.76 4.21
C LEU A 81 -9.20 4.10 4.92
N LYS A 82 -9.22 4.09 6.26
CA LYS A 82 -9.59 5.24 7.11
C LYS A 82 -8.36 5.99 7.67
N SER A 83 -7.39 6.30 6.87
CA SER A 83 -6.21 7.07 7.30
C SER A 83 -6.19 8.46 6.69
N THR A 84 -5.30 9.32 7.18
CA THR A 84 -5.08 10.64 6.60
C THR A 84 -4.59 10.50 5.16
N VAL A 85 -5.35 11.07 4.24
CA VAL A 85 -5.07 11.07 2.81
C VAL A 85 -4.77 12.49 2.37
N THR A 86 -3.71 12.65 1.61
CA THR A 86 -3.42 13.92 0.93
C THR A 86 -3.76 13.77 -0.54
N THR A 87 -4.64 14.63 -1.03
CA THR A 87 -5.02 14.69 -2.45
C THR A 87 -4.57 16.02 -3.03
N GLU A 88 -3.76 15.97 -4.08
CA GLU A 88 -3.27 17.14 -4.79
C GLU A 88 -3.79 17.13 -6.23
N LEU A 89 -4.24 18.30 -6.69
CA LEU A 89 -4.65 18.52 -8.07
C LEU A 89 -3.58 19.37 -8.78
N LYS A 90 -3.09 18.90 -9.91
CA LYS A 90 -2.08 19.61 -10.71
C LYS A 90 -2.52 19.69 -12.15
N SER A 91 -2.63 20.92 -12.67
CA SER A 91 -2.82 21.16 -14.09
C SER A 91 -1.48 21.01 -14.82
N ILE A 92 -1.46 20.19 -15.85
CA ILE A 92 -0.26 19.88 -16.63
C ILE A 92 -0.51 20.29 -18.08
N PRO A 93 0.18 21.32 -18.61
CA PRO A 93 0.10 21.64 -20.02
C PRO A 93 0.80 20.54 -20.83
N VAL A 94 0.09 19.97 -21.79
CA VAL A 94 0.62 18.95 -22.70
C VAL A 94 0.63 19.55 -24.12
N THR A 95 1.83 19.77 -24.67
CA THR A 95 2.01 20.26 -26.03
C THR A 95 2.18 19.09 -26.99
N THR A 96 1.34 19.01 -27.98
CA THR A 96 1.41 18.05 -29.08
C THR A 96 1.62 18.76 -30.41
N GLY A 97 1.94 18.03 -31.47
CA GLY A 97 2.09 18.61 -32.83
C GLY A 97 0.83 19.28 -33.38
N VAL A 98 -0.32 19.13 -32.73
CA VAL A 98 -1.62 19.69 -33.13
C VAL A 98 -2.04 20.85 -32.22
N GLY A 99 -1.40 21.07 -31.08
CA GLY A 99 -1.72 22.14 -30.13
C GLY A 99 -1.36 21.82 -28.70
N THR A 100 -1.58 22.80 -27.82
CA THR A 100 -1.40 22.61 -26.36
C THR A 100 -2.77 22.43 -25.70
N PHE A 101 -2.93 21.40 -24.91
CA PHE A 101 -4.12 21.17 -24.09
C PHE A 101 -3.74 21.00 -22.62
N THR A 102 -4.70 21.23 -21.74
CA THR A 102 -4.48 21.04 -20.30
C THR A 102 -4.95 19.65 -19.88
N ALA A 103 -4.07 18.90 -19.24
CA ALA A 103 -4.40 17.68 -18.54
C ALA A 103 -4.51 17.94 -17.03
N GLN A 104 -5.43 17.27 -16.36
CA GLN A 104 -5.56 17.31 -14.92
C GLN A 104 -4.92 16.06 -14.32
N GLY A 105 -3.95 16.28 -13.44
CA GLY A 105 -3.28 15.22 -12.67
C GLY A 105 -3.77 15.23 -11.23
N VAL A 106 -4.21 14.09 -10.75
CA VAL A 106 -4.58 13.89 -9.33
C VAL A 106 -3.57 12.95 -8.69
N ARG A 107 -2.90 13.46 -7.66
CA ARG A 107 -1.98 12.71 -6.82
C ARG A 107 -2.69 12.38 -5.51
N VAL A 108 -2.68 11.11 -5.13
CA VAL A 108 -3.21 10.63 -3.86
C VAL A 108 -2.08 9.99 -3.08
N THR A 109 -1.83 10.48 -1.87
CA THR A 109 -0.83 9.93 -0.95
C THR A 109 -1.54 9.38 0.27
N TYR A 110 -1.31 8.11 0.56
CA TYR A 110 -1.86 7.37 1.69
C TYR A 110 -0.73 6.76 2.49
N THR A 111 -0.74 6.93 3.82
CA THR A 111 0.26 6.32 4.70
C THR A 111 -0.24 4.97 5.19
N TYR A 112 0.34 3.90 4.64
CA TYR A 112 0.07 2.53 5.08
C TYR A 112 0.87 2.21 6.34
N GLN A 113 0.21 1.63 7.34
CA GLN A 113 0.84 1.16 8.56
C GLN A 113 0.99 -0.36 8.50
N MET A 114 2.24 -0.84 8.54
CA MET A 114 2.51 -2.27 8.63
C MET A 114 2.02 -2.80 9.98
N LEU A 115 1.29 -3.92 9.96
CA LEU A 115 0.66 -4.47 11.15
C LEU A 115 1.65 -5.31 11.98
N VAL A 116 2.28 -6.28 11.36
CA VAL A 116 3.14 -7.27 12.04
C VAL A 116 4.59 -6.81 12.09
N LEU A 117 5.14 -6.35 10.96
CA LEU A 117 6.53 -5.89 10.89
C LEU A 117 6.78 -4.66 11.77
N SER A 118 5.79 -3.79 11.99
CA SER A 118 5.93 -2.66 12.91
C SER A 118 6.13 -3.13 14.35
N GLY A 119 5.44 -4.19 14.79
CA GLY A 119 5.61 -4.78 16.10
C GLY A 119 6.99 -5.38 16.30
N VAL A 120 7.46 -6.14 15.31
CA VAL A 120 8.78 -6.78 15.33
C VAL A 120 9.90 -5.72 15.29
N SER A 121 9.78 -4.70 14.44
CA SER A 121 10.79 -3.65 14.35
C SER A 121 10.98 -2.87 15.65
N LYS A 122 9.90 -2.61 16.38
CA LYS A 122 9.96 -1.96 17.70
C LYS A 122 10.74 -2.78 18.74
N LEU A 123 10.65 -4.11 18.67
CA LEU A 123 11.38 -5.00 19.57
C LEU A 123 12.90 -4.91 19.38
N PHE A 124 13.36 -4.57 18.16
CA PHE A 124 14.76 -4.40 17.81
C PHE A 124 15.18 -2.91 17.75
N GLY A 125 14.37 -1.99 18.31
CA GLY A 125 14.68 -0.55 18.33
C GLY A 125 14.53 0.13 16.97
N GLY A 126 13.90 -0.52 15.98
CA GLY A 126 13.65 0.02 14.66
C GLY A 126 12.30 0.75 14.54
N GLY A 127 12.21 1.67 13.58
CA GLY A 127 11.02 2.48 13.28
C GLY A 127 10.33 2.12 11.95
N ILE A 128 10.48 0.90 11.45
CA ILE A 128 9.85 0.46 10.21
C ILE A 128 8.35 0.21 10.49
N GLY A 129 7.50 1.17 10.16
CA GLY A 129 6.09 1.02 10.43
C GLY A 129 5.17 1.72 9.44
N ASN A 130 5.63 2.79 8.83
CA ASN A 130 4.82 3.63 7.95
C ASN A 130 5.43 3.67 6.56
N VAL A 131 4.66 3.28 5.56
CA VAL A 131 5.07 3.32 4.14
C VAL A 131 4.13 4.26 3.41
N PRO A 132 4.62 5.36 2.83
CA PRO A 132 3.80 6.22 1.98
C PRO A 132 3.52 5.50 0.66
N LEU A 133 2.24 5.34 0.35
CA LEU A 133 1.76 4.84 -0.94
C LEU A 133 1.28 6.04 -1.75
N GLU A 134 1.86 6.24 -2.91
CA GLU A 134 1.54 7.34 -3.79
C GLU A 134 1.04 6.82 -5.14
N ALA A 135 -0.06 7.39 -5.61
CA ALA A 135 -0.57 7.13 -6.95
C ALA A 135 -0.90 8.45 -7.65
N VAL A 136 -0.53 8.52 -8.92
CA VAL A 136 -0.81 9.68 -9.76
C VAL A 136 -1.58 9.22 -10.99
N SER A 137 -2.71 9.87 -11.25
CA SER A 137 -3.51 9.65 -12.46
C SER A 137 -3.67 10.96 -13.22
N ILE A 138 -3.41 10.94 -14.51
CA ILE A 138 -3.49 12.11 -15.39
C ILE A 138 -4.56 11.84 -16.44
N MET A 139 -5.52 12.76 -16.56
CA MET A 139 -6.57 12.69 -17.56
C MET A 139 -6.65 14.01 -18.34
N ARG A 140 -6.95 13.91 -19.63
CA ARG A 140 -7.16 15.06 -20.51
C ARG A 140 -8.57 15.63 -20.28
N SER A 141 -8.65 16.95 -20.11
CA SER A 141 -9.94 17.65 -20.15
C SER A 141 -10.39 17.80 -21.61
N GLU A 142 -11.57 17.30 -21.94
CA GLU A 142 -12.16 17.41 -23.28
C GLU A 142 -12.88 18.75 -23.49
N THR A 143 -13.13 19.51 -22.42
CA THR A 143 -13.86 20.78 -22.44
C THR A 143 -13.04 21.96 -22.94
N GLN A 144 -11.72 21.82 -23.12
CA GLN A 144 -10.95 22.79 -23.89
C GLN A 144 -11.01 22.42 -25.38
N ALA A 145 -12.17 22.70 -25.98
CA ALA A 145 -12.21 22.85 -27.43
C ALA A 145 -11.23 23.97 -27.82
N ALA A 146 -10.40 23.68 -28.80
CA ALA A 146 -9.47 24.66 -29.39
C ALA A 146 -10.21 25.91 -29.80
N PRO A 147 -9.50 27.06 -29.78
CA PRO A 147 -10.00 28.30 -30.36
C PRO A 147 -10.27 28.18 -31.84
#